data_86f0d3bf48f713f2d254817dfd0cbe87
#
_entry.id   86f0d3bf48f713f2d254817dfd0cbe87
#
_cell.length_a   1.000
_cell.length_b   1.000
_cell.length_c   1.000
_cell.angle_alpha   90.00
_cell.angle_beta   90.00
_cell.angle_gamma   90.00
#
_symmetry.space_group_name_H-M   'P 1'
#
loop_
_entity.id
_entity.type
_entity.pdbx_description
1 polymer ?
#
loop_
_entity_poly.entity_id
_entity_poly.type
_entity_poly.pdbx_seq_one_letter_code
_entity_poly.pdbx_strand_id
1 'polypeptide(L)'
;MLNYCKVRMLNFNERGDERGHLVVVEGNKEIPFDIKRVFYIYGSDSKVVRGQHANKKSEFVLINVAGSSKVKVKDGLGNEAVFCLNRPHTGIFIPQMVWKDMYDFSEDSVLLCLSSEHYDSEEYIRDYDEYTKLVREENSDYGKDYAKSFR
;
A
#
# COMPACT_ATOMS: atom_id res chain seq x y z
N MET A 1 12.21 4.86 12.74
CA MET A 1 11.76 3.54 12.19
C MET A 1 11.19 3.77 10.80
N LEU A 2 11.63 2.96 9.86
CA LEU A 2 11.14 3.03 8.49
C LEU A 2 9.67 2.64 8.42
N ASN A 3 8.90 3.41 7.67
CA ASN A 3 7.48 3.11 7.44
C ASN A 3 7.27 1.73 6.80
N TYR A 4 8.24 1.24 6.02
CA TYR A 4 8.22 -0.10 5.45
C TYR A 4 7.91 -1.19 6.50
N CYS A 5 8.40 -1.06 7.72
CA CYS A 5 8.14 -2.02 8.80
C CYS A 5 6.67 -2.05 9.23
N LYS A 6 5.88 -1.05 8.86
CA LYS A 6 4.45 -0.97 9.17
C LYS A 6 3.58 -1.61 8.10
N VAL A 7 4.14 -1.99 6.94
CA VAL A 7 3.41 -2.72 5.90
C VAL A 7 2.91 -4.03 6.50
N ARG A 8 1.63 -4.31 6.36
CA ARG A 8 1.03 -5.52 6.91
C ARG A 8 -0.26 -5.89 6.22
N MET A 9 -0.59 -7.18 6.26
CA MET A 9 -1.90 -7.66 5.88
C MET A 9 -2.91 -7.35 6.97
N LEU A 10 -4.11 -6.97 6.54
CA LEU A 10 -5.27 -6.75 7.40
C LEU A 10 -6.29 -7.85 7.11
N ASN A 11 -6.87 -8.41 8.16
CA ASN A 11 -7.95 -9.38 8.05
C ASN A 11 -9.25 -8.73 8.50
N PHE A 12 -10.26 -8.78 7.65
CA PHE A 12 -11.57 -8.19 7.93
C PHE A 12 -12.56 -9.29 8.28
N ASN A 13 -13.52 -8.99 9.14
CA ASN A 13 -14.61 -9.91 9.44
C ASN A 13 -15.49 -10.10 8.22
N GLU A 14 -15.63 -11.34 7.79
CA GLU A 14 -16.56 -11.73 6.74
C GLU A 14 -17.80 -12.36 7.38
N ARG A 15 -18.96 -11.83 7.08
CA ARG A 15 -20.25 -12.37 7.49
C ARG A 15 -20.91 -13.03 6.29
N GLY A 16 -21.43 -14.24 6.48
CA GLY A 16 -22.03 -14.97 5.38
C GLY A 16 -23.20 -15.83 5.83
N ASP A 17 -24.13 -16.04 4.93
CA ASP A 17 -25.25 -16.96 5.02
C ASP A 17 -25.62 -17.44 3.60
N GLU A 18 -26.79 -18.03 3.43
CA GLU A 18 -27.26 -18.50 2.11
C GLU A 18 -27.44 -17.37 1.08
N ARG A 19 -27.46 -16.10 1.50
CA ARG A 19 -27.57 -14.94 0.61
C ARG A 19 -26.23 -14.45 0.09
N GLY A 20 -25.10 -14.97 0.63
CA GLY A 20 -23.75 -14.58 0.25
C GLY A 20 -22.93 -14.03 1.41
N HIS A 21 -21.93 -13.23 1.10
CA HIS A 21 -20.94 -12.75 2.05
C HIS A 21 -20.94 -11.21 2.12
N LEU A 22 -20.67 -10.68 3.31
CA LEU A 22 -20.61 -9.24 3.57
C LEU A 22 -19.33 -8.92 4.34
N VAL A 23 -18.57 -7.94 3.88
CA VAL A 23 -17.40 -7.39 4.57
C VAL A 23 -17.62 -5.90 4.78
N VAL A 24 -17.45 -5.42 6.01
CA VAL A 24 -17.54 -4.00 6.35
C VAL A 24 -16.17 -3.51 6.77
N VAL A 25 -15.72 -2.41 6.16
CA VAL A 25 -14.51 -1.70 6.57
C VAL A 25 -14.84 -0.24 6.77
N GLU A 26 -14.40 0.32 7.88
CA GLU A 26 -14.68 1.71 8.24
C GLU A 26 -13.37 2.45 8.52
N GLY A 27 -13.33 3.72 8.13
CA GLY A 27 -12.21 4.60 8.44
C GLY A 27 -12.01 4.74 9.95
N ASN A 28 -10.76 4.76 10.39
CA ASN A 28 -10.35 4.85 11.79
C ASN A 28 -10.83 3.66 12.66
N LYS A 29 -11.19 2.57 12.02
CA LYS A 29 -11.52 1.28 12.64
C LYS A 29 -10.68 0.17 12.01
N GLU A 30 -11.26 -0.65 11.11
CA GLU A 30 -10.51 -1.65 10.37
C GLU A 30 -9.45 -1.01 9.49
N ILE A 31 -9.75 0.15 8.92
CA ILE A 31 -8.82 0.94 8.11
C ILE A 31 -8.10 1.95 9.03
N PRO A 32 -6.76 1.92 9.12
CA PRO A 32 -6.03 2.70 10.13
C PRO A 32 -5.83 4.18 9.76
N PHE A 33 -6.79 4.78 9.06
CA PHE A 33 -6.79 6.21 8.72
C PHE A 33 -8.22 6.65 8.36
N ASP A 34 -8.40 7.97 8.30
CA ASP A 34 -9.62 8.59 7.77
C ASP A 34 -9.62 8.45 6.24
N ILE A 35 -10.63 7.79 5.68
CA ILE A 35 -10.71 7.51 4.24
C ILE A 35 -11.19 8.77 3.51
N LYS A 36 -10.30 9.39 2.73
CA LYS A 36 -10.62 10.59 1.95
C LYS A 36 -10.85 10.31 0.47
N ARG A 37 -10.31 9.21 -0.05
CA ARG A 37 -10.40 8.88 -1.48
C ARG A 37 -10.54 7.38 -1.65
N VAL A 38 -11.43 7.01 -2.57
CA VAL A 38 -11.62 5.62 -3.00
C VAL A 38 -11.41 5.58 -4.51
N PHE A 39 -10.62 4.63 -4.96
CA PHE A 39 -10.49 4.34 -6.39
C PHE A 39 -10.34 2.83 -6.57
N TYR A 40 -10.55 2.36 -7.78
CA TYR A 40 -10.44 0.93 -8.06
C TYR A 40 -9.91 0.67 -9.46
N ILE A 41 -9.22 -0.44 -9.60
CA ILE A 41 -8.51 -0.85 -10.82
C ILE A 41 -9.15 -2.14 -11.29
N TYR A 42 -9.57 -2.16 -12.55
CA TYR A 42 -10.14 -3.35 -13.18
C TYR A 42 -9.76 -3.38 -14.67
N GLY A 43 -9.92 -4.54 -15.29
CA GLY A 43 -9.61 -4.69 -16.71
C GLY A 43 -8.12 -4.67 -17.04
N SER A 44 -7.26 -4.82 -16.04
CA SER A 44 -5.82 -4.87 -16.26
C SER A 44 -5.39 -6.27 -16.72
N ASP A 45 -4.53 -6.31 -17.71
CA ASP A 45 -3.90 -7.51 -18.22
C ASP A 45 -2.89 -8.05 -17.18
N SER A 46 -2.65 -9.36 -17.18
CA SER A 46 -1.67 -10.00 -16.31
C SER A 46 -0.23 -9.50 -16.51
N LYS A 47 0.07 -8.89 -17.64
CA LYS A 47 1.39 -8.34 -17.99
C LYS A 47 1.56 -6.88 -17.56
N VAL A 48 0.49 -6.21 -17.16
CA VAL A 48 0.53 -4.80 -16.77
C VAL A 48 1.11 -4.67 -15.36
N VAL A 49 2.03 -3.73 -15.19
CA VAL A 49 2.50 -3.29 -13.87
C VAL A 49 1.98 -1.87 -13.64
N ARG A 50 1.23 -1.69 -12.56
CA ARG A 50 0.71 -0.39 -12.15
C ARG A 50 1.40 0.05 -10.87
N GLY A 51 1.15 1.30 -10.46
CA GLY A 51 1.85 1.90 -9.34
C GLY A 51 3.20 2.41 -9.80
N GLN A 52 4.27 1.73 -9.44
CA GLN A 52 5.65 2.14 -9.70
C GLN A 52 5.92 3.53 -9.16
N HIS A 53 5.53 3.72 -7.89
CA HIS A 53 5.71 4.99 -7.21
C HIS A 53 5.68 4.81 -5.68
N ALA A 54 6.12 5.85 -4.98
CA ALA A 54 5.88 6.04 -3.56
C ALA A 54 5.10 7.34 -3.36
N ASN A 55 4.47 7.48 -2.21
CA ASN A 55 3.69 8.66 -1.85
C ASN A 55 4.29 9.32 -0.61
N LYS A 56 4.45 10.64 -0.65
CA LYS A 56 5.04 11.39 0.46
C LYS A 56 4.09 11.49 1.67
N LYS A 57 2.78 11.50 1.42
CA LYS A 57 1.74 11.71 2.44
C LYS A 57 0.72 10.59 2.50
N SER A 58 0.24 10.10 1.35
CA SER A 58 -0.84 9.13 1.29
C SER A 58 -0.45 7.78 1.86
N GLU A 59 -1.33 7.25 2.68
CA GLU A 59 -1.36 5.85 3.11
C GLU A 59 -2.48 5.15 2.37
N PHE A 60 -2.34 3.85 2.13
CA PHE A 60 -3.30 3.08 1.36
C PHE A 60 -3.67 1.78 2.05
N VAL A 61 -4.89 1.33 1.79
CA VAL A 61 -5.28 -0.06 1.97
C VAL A 61 -5.78 -0.56 0.61
N LEU A 62 -5.23 -1.67 0.14
CA LEU A 62 -5.60 -2.29 -1.13
C LEU A 62 -6.29 -3.62 -0.86
N ILE A 63 -7.44 -3.84 -1.50
CA ILE A 63 -8.27 -5.04 -1.32
C ILE A 63 -8.68 -5.56 -2.69
N ASN A 64 -8.38 -6.83 -3.01
CA ASN A 64 -8.99 -7.47 -4.18
C ASN A 64 -10.42 -7.92 -3.82
N VAL A 65 -11.40 -7.12 -4.18
CA VAL A 65 -12.81 -7.45 -3.93
C VAL A 65 -13.31 -8.51 -4.90
N ALA A 66 -12.61 -8.72 -6.01
CA ALA A 66 -12.80 -9.83 -6.94
C ALA A 66 -11.45 -10.22 -7.52
N GLY A 67 -11.25 -11.51 -7.81
CA GLY A 67 -10.02 -12.01 -8.42
C GLY A 67 -8.79 -11.84 -7.54
N SER A 68 -7.63 -11.67 -8.18
CA SER A 68 -6.36 -11.61 -7.48
C SER A 68 -5.37 -10.67 -8.16
N SER A 69 -4.40 -10.23 -7.37
CA SER A 69 -3.23 -9.50 -7.84
C SER A 69 -2.07 -9.68 -6.86
N LYS A 70 -0.91 -9.18 -7.23
CA LYS A 70 0.26 -9.13 -6.36
C LYS A 70 0.67 -7.69 -6.13
N VAL A 71 1.16 -7.43 -4.94
CA VAL A 71 1.71 -6.13 -4.56
C VAL A 71 3.14 -6.36 -4.07
N LYS A 72 4.09 -5.71 -4.73
CA LYS A 72 5.48 -5.68 -4.29
C LYS A 72 5.73 -4.34 -3.61
N VAL A 73 6.29 -4.38 -2.42
CA VAL A 73 6.70 -3.18 -1.67
C VAL A 73 8.22 -3.16 -1.49
N LYS A 74 8.79 -1.95 -1.55
CA LYS A 74 10.23 -1.74 -1.40
C LYS A 74 10.48 -0.56 -0.46
N ASP A 75 11.54 -0.66 0.31
CA ASP A 75 11.93 0.41 1.25
C ASP A 75 13.00 1.38 0.69
N GLY A 76 13.53 1.11 -0.49
CA GLY A 76 14.60 1.92 -1.09
C GLY A 76 16.00 1.62 -0.53
N LEU A 77 16.13 0.64 0.37
CA LEU A 77 17.40 0.25 1.01
C LEU A 77 17.76 -1.22 0.73
N GLY A 78 17.14 -1.81 -0.29
CA GLY A 78 17.40 -3.20 -0.70
C GLY A 78 16.41 -4.22 -0.16
N ASN A 79 15.49 -3.83 0.71
CA ASN A 79 14.44 -4.73 1.20
C ASN A 79 13.21 -4.67 0.32
N GLU A 80 12.64 -5.82 0.03
CA GLU A 80 11.38 -5.92 -0.71
C GLU A 80 10.57 -7.13 -0.23
N ALA A 81 9.26 -7.06 -0.41
CA ALA A 81 8.35 -8.15 -0.10
C ALA A 81 7.22 -8.16 -1.11
N VAL A 82 6.66 -9.35 -1.37
CA VAL A 82 5.54 -9.56 -2.27
C VAL A 82 4.37 -10.12 -1.47
N PHE A 83 3.21 -9.50 -1.66
CA PHE A 83 1.95 -9.94 -1.03
C PHE A 83 0.97 -10.36 -2.11
N CYS A 84 0.30 -11.49 -1.91
CA CYS A 84 -0.78 -11.93 -2.78
C CYS A 84 -2.11 -11.45 -2.21
N LEU A 85 -2.87 -10.73 -3.02
CA LEU A 85 -4.23 -10.32 -2.69
C LEU A 85 -5.20 -11.20 -3.49
N ASN A 86 -5.81 -12.16 -2.83
CA ASN A 86 -6.67 -13.15 -3.48
C ASN A 86 -7.97 -13.44 -2.71
N ARG A 87 -8.30 -12.62 -1.72
CA ARG A 87 -9.49 -12.80 -0.89
C ARG A 87 -10.15 -11.44 -0.61
N PRO A 88 -11.48 -11.34 -0.72
CA PRO A 88 -12.15 -10.05 -0.51
C PRO A 88 -12.19 -9.59 0.95
N HIS A 89 -11.85 -10.45 1.89
CA HIS A 89 -11.82 -10.12 3.33
C HIS A 89 -10.41 -9.87 3.88
N THR A 90 -9.44 -9.65 3.00
CA THR A 90 -8.08 -9.26 3.39
C THR A 90 -7.65 -8.05 2.59
N GLY A 91 -6.76 -7.26 3.17
CA GLY A 91 -6.16 -6.13 2.48
C GLY A 91 -4.72 -5.94 2.92
N ILE A 92 -3.97 -5.13 2.18
CA ILE A 92 -2.63 -4.73 2.56
C ILE A 92 -2.64 -3.26 2.96
N PHE A 93 -2.08 -2.95 4.14
CA PHE A 93 -1.81 -1.59 4.57
C PHE A 93 -0.41 -1.19 4.10
N ILE A 94 -0.35 -0.07 3.35
CA ILE A 94 0.89 0.49 2.83
C ILE A 94 1.00 1.93 3.34
N PRO A 95 1.91 2.21 4.30
CA PRO A 95 2.11 3.56 4.78
C PRO A 95 2.79 4.46 3.74
N GLN A 96 2.90 5.75 4.06
CA GLN A 96 3.61 6.71 3.24
C GLN A 96 5.09 6.32 3.08
N MET A 97 5.71 6.79 2.02
CA MET A 97 7.13 6.58 1.71
C MET A 97 7.52 5.11 1.52
N VAL A 98 6.59 4.29 1.06
CA VAL A 98 6.85 2.91 0.65
C VAL A 98 6.60 2.80 -0.85
N TRP A 99 7.60 2.33 -1.59
CA TRP A 99 7.47 2.09 -3.02
C TRP A 99 6.63 0.84 -3.26
N LYS A 100 5.71 0.92 -4.23
CA LYS A 100 4.82 -0.18 -4.55
C LYS A 100 4.64 -0.40 -6.04
N ASP A 101 4.59 -1.68 -6.40
CA ASP A 101 4.19 -2.17 -7.72
C ASP A 101 2.98 -3.09 -7.55
N MET A 102 1.98 -2.93 -8.39
CA MET A 102 0.80 -3.79 -8.44
C MET A 102 0.80 -4.50 -9.79
N TYR A 103 0.72 -5.82 -9.77
CA TYR A 103 0.92 -6.61 -11.00
C TYR A 103 0.27 -7.99 -10.88
N ASP A 104 0.42 -8.78 -11.92
CA ASP A 104 -0.12 -10.15 -12.00
C ASP A 104 -1.63 -10.20 -11.71
N PHE A 105 -2.37 -9.30 -12.36
CA PHE A 105 -3.81 -9.20 -12.20
C PHE A 105 -4.50 -10.38 -12.88
N SER A 106 -5.40 -11.06 -12.16
CA SER A 106 -6.29 -12.04 -12.79
C SER A 106 -7.27 -11.32 -13.73
N GLU A 107 -7.86 -12.06 -14.67
CA GLU A 107 -8.79 -11.50 -15.65
C GLU A 107 -9.98 -10.81 -14.99
N ASP A 108 -10.47 -11.36 -13.89
CA ASP A 108 -11.61 -10.86 -13.12
C ASP A 108 -11.21 -9.91 -11.98
N SER A 109 -9.93 -9.51 -11.91
CA SER A 109 -9.43 -8.69 -10.81
C SER A 109 -10.13 -7.34 -10.72
N VAL A 110 -10.62 -7.02 -9.52
CA VAL A 110 -11.03 -5.69 -9.12
C VAL A 110 -10.27 -5.33 -7.84
N LEU A 111 -9.33 -4.41 -7.95
CA LEU A 111 -8.50 -3.95 -6.85
C LEU A 111 -9.06 -2.62 -6.31
N LEU A 112 -9.67 -2.67 -5.14
CA LEU A 112 -10.19 -1.51 -4.43
C LEU A 112 -9.05 -0.86 -3.65
N CYS A 113 -8.90 0.45 -3.80
CA CYS A 113 -7.85 1.24 -3.14
C CYS A 113 -8.49 2.32 -2.28
N LEU A 114 -8.15 2.31 -1.00
CA LEU A 114 -8.59 3.31 -0.04
C LEU A 114 -7.39 4.18 0.32
N SER A 115 -7.56 5.49 0.31
CA SER A 115 -6.47 6.44 0.53
C SER A 115 -6.79 7.41 1.68
N SER A 116 -5.76 7.73 2.46
CA SER A 116 -5.82 8.70 3.55
C SER A 116 -5.87 10.15 3.07
N GLU A 117 -5.56 10.41 1.79
CA GLU A 117 -5.46 11.76 1.25
C GLU A 117 -6.26 11.89 -0.04
N HIS A 118 -6.72 13.11 -0.31
CA HIS A 118 -7.23 13.46 -1.64
C HIS A 118 -6.09 13.38 -2.66
N TYR A 119 -6.46 13.26 -3.93
CA TYR A 119 -5.45 13.17 -5.00
C TYR A 119 -4.64 14.47 -5.09
N ASP A 120 -3.31 14.32 -5.05
CA ASP A 120 -2.36 15.39 -5.24
C ASP A 120 -1.16 14.82 -6.00
N SER A 121 -1.01 15.21 -7.27
CA SER A 121 0.05 14.70 -8.12
C SER A 121 1.46 15.01 -7.60
N GLU A 122 1.61 16.09 -6.83
CA GLU A 122 2.92 16.53 -6.33
C GLU A 122 3.49 15.67 -5.21
N GLU A 123 2.65 14.87 -4.54
CA GLU A 123 3.13 13.95 -3.51
C GLU A 123 3.68 12.64 -4.06
N TYR A 124 3.51 12.37 -5.36
CA TYR A 124 3.96 11.13 -6.00
C TYR A 124 5.43 11.20 -6.37
N ILE A 125 6.19 10.20 -5.98
CA ILE A 125 7.57 9.98 -6.36
C ILE A 125 7.57 8.84 -7.36
N ARG A 126 7.82 9.15 -8.64
CA ARG A 126 7.70 8.18 -9.75
C ARG A 126 9.03 7.68 -10.26
N ASP A 127 10.12 8.33 -9.88
CA ASP A 127 11.49 7.92 -10.20
C ASP A 127 12.09 7.17 -9.02
N TYR A 128 12.50 5.93 -9.25
CA TYR A 128 13.02 5.06 -8.18
C TYR A 128 14.35 5.58 -7.61
N ASP A 129 15.20 6.17 -8.45
CA ASP A 129 16.47 6.74 -7.99
C ASP A 129 16.24 7.96 -7.10
N GLU A 130 15.28 8.81 -7.45
CA GLU A 130 14.86 9.93 -6.60
C GLU A 130 14.31 9.41 -5.26
N TYR A 131 13.48 8.37 -5.31
CA TYR A 131 12.93 7.74 -4.11
C TYR A 131 14.03 7.22 -3.18
N THR A 132 14.98 6.46 -3.72
CA THR A 132 16.08 5.90 -2.91
C THR A 132 16.94 7.00 -2.28
N LYS A 133 17.16 8.08 -3.01
CA LYS A 133 17.90 9.25 -2.51
C LYS A 133 17.18 9.88 -1.32
N LEU A 134 15.87 10.11 -1.44
CA LEU A 134 15.07 10.70 -0.36
C LEU A 134 15.07 9.79 0.89
N VAL A 135 14.92 8.49 0.71
CA VAL A 135 14.95 7.53 1.81
C VAL A 135 16.31 7.54 2.52
N ARG A 136 17.41 7.60 1.77
CA ARG A 136 18.75 7.66 2.34
C ARG A 136 18.99 8.96 3.13
N GLU A 137 18.50 10.08 2.63
CA GLU A 137 18.61 11.36 3.32
C GLU A 137 17.87 11.33 4.67
N GLU A 138 16.64 10.82 4.71
CA GLU A 138 15.87 10.66 5.95
C GLU A 138 16.59 9.76 6.96
N ASN A 139 17.15 8.65 6.51
CA ASN A 139 17.86 7.73 7.38
C ASN A 139 19.19 8.28 7.88
N SER A 140 19.92 9.07 7.07
CA SER A 140 21.15 9.70 7.50
C SER A 140 20.90 10.72 8.61
N ASP A 141 19.80 11.46 8.53
CA ASP A 141 19.42 12.43 9.57
C ASP A 141 19.01 11.71 10.86
N TYR A 142 18.23 10.64 10.75
CA TYR A 142 17.88 9.81 11.90
C TYR A 142 19.12 9.23 12.59
N GLY A 143 20.07 8.73 11.81
CA GLY A 143 21.33 8.20 12.34
C GLY A 143 22.18 9.25 13.04
N LYS A 144 22.19 10.50 12.53
CA LYS A 144 22.88 11.62 13.16
C LYS A 144 22.26 12.00 14.51
N ASP A 145 20.96 12.06 14.58
CA ASP A 145 20.24 12.39 15.81
C ASP A 145 20.41 11.30 16.86
N TYR A 146 20.38 10.04 16.44
CA TYR A 146 20.64 8.90 17.31
C TYR A 146 22.07 8.92 17.85
N ALA A 147 23.04 9.19 16.99
CA ALA A 147 24.44 9.31 17.42
C ALA A 147 24.66 10.46 18.38
N LYS A 148 23.96 11.58 18.24
CA LYS A 148 24.02 12.72 19.16
C LYS A 148 23.42 12.40 20.53
N SER A 149 22.39 11.55 20.60
CA SER A 149 21.72 11.23 21.86
C SER A 149 22.55 10.31 22.76
N PHE A 150 23.60 9.67 22.23
CA PHE A 150 24.52 8.82 22.98
C PHE A 150 25.86 9.50 23.32
N ARG A 151 26.03 10.75 22.98
CA ARG A 151 27.16 11.57 23.39
C ARG A 151 26.80 12.40 24.63
#